data_8eb165be4af0d93812d6d088bde050ad
#
_entry.id   8eb165be4af0d93812d6d088bde050ad
#
_cell.length_a   1.000
_cell.length_b   1.000
_cell.length_c   1.000
_cell.angle_alpha   90.00
_cell.angle_beta   90.00
_cell.angle_gamma   90.00
#
_symmetry.space_group_name_H-M   'P 1'
#
loop_
_entity.id
_entity.type
_entity.pdbx_description
1 polymer ?
#
loop_
_entity_poly.entity_id
_entity_poly.type
_entity_poly.pdbx_seq_one_letter_code
_entity_poly.pdbx_strand_id
1 'polypeptide(L)'
;MHTLDFDVVIIGGGMTGLAMAGQLGGLGLKIAVVEKQVPAAYCASQPFDLRVSALSPQSVEILEEIGAWKGISGMRRCPYSEMRVWETRGFGDVTFEAANIGENYLGYIVENRVVQLALLECLSSMREIDIFSPVTCLAFYREGSDMLVTLEDRRVLKCRLLIGADGADSEVRDSFGISIRSDAYHQ
;
A
#
# COMPACT_ATOMS: atom_id res chain seq x y z
N MET A 1 -10.29 -0.52 -28.86
CA MET A 1 -9.73 -0.68 -27.50
C MET A 1 -8.26 -0.99 -27.63
N HIS A 2 -7.42 -0.34 -26.86
CA HIS A 2 -5.98 -0.60 -26.87
C HIS A 2 -5.68 -1.50 -25.67
N THR A 3 -5.17 -2.72 -25.94
CA THR A 3 -4.79 -3.68 -24.89
C THR A 3 -3.31 -3.52 -24.58
N LEU A 4 -2.99 -3.44 -23.30
CA LEU A 4 -1.63 -3.36 -22.76
C LEU A 4 -1.34 -4.63 -21.96
N ASP A 5 -0.18 -5.26 -22.23
CA ASP A 5 0.21 -6.53 -21.59
C ASP A 5 1.16 -6.29 -20.41
N PHE A 6 0.85 -6.97 -19.30
CA PHE A 6 1.61 -6.96 -18.06
C PHE A 6 1.75 -8.38 -17.50
N ASP A 7 2.74 -8.62 -16.66
CA ASP A 7 2.80 -9.84 -15.87
C ASP A 7 1.82 -9.76 -14.70
N VAL A 8 1.77 -8.60 -14.03
CA VAL A 8 0.94 -8.35 -12.86
C VAL A 8 0.20 -7.03 -13.01
N VAL A 9 -1.09 -7.03 -12.66
CA VAL A 9 -1.88 -5.81 -12.45
C VAL A 9 -2.28 -5.73 -10.98
N ILE A 10 -2.02 -4.61 -10.34
CA ILE A 10 -2.35 -4.33 -8.94
C ILE A 10 -3.43 -3.26 -8.90
N ILE A 11 -4.57 -3.56 -8.30
CA ILE A 11 -5.65 -2.60 -8.10
C ILE A 11 -5.53 -2.01 -6.70
N GLY A 12 -5.31 -0.70 -6.66
CA GLY A 12 -5.09 0.08 -5.44
C GLY A 12 -3.64 0.54 -5.29
N GLY A 13 -3.42 1.85 -5.42
CA GLY A 13 -2.14 2.54 -5.21
C GLY A 13 -1.96 3.05 -3.79
N GLY A 14 -2.51 2.34 -2.80
CA GLY A 14 -2.20 2.56 -1.38
C GLY A 14 -0.80 2.05 -1.00
N MET A 15 -0.42 2.19 0.26
CA MET A 15 0.89 1.74 0.76
C MET A 15 1.18 0.29 0.41
N THR A 16 0.21 -0.61 0.58
CA THR A 16 0.36 -2.05 0.34
C THR A 16 0.55 -2.36 -1.15
N GLY A 17 -0.30 -1.79 -2.02
CA GLY A 17 -0.21 -2.03 -3.47
C GLY A 17 1.09 -1.49 -4.06
N LEU A 18 1.50 -0.28 -3.66
CA LEU A 18 2.77 0.31 -4.12
C LEU A 18 3.98 -0.45 -3.59
N ALA A 19 3.99 -0.87 -2.32
CA ALA A 19 5.08 -1.67 -1.78
C ALA A 19 5.19 -3.03 -2.50
N MET A 20 4.07 -3.69 -2.78
CA MET A 20 4.03 -4.91 -3.59
C MET A 20 4.58 -4.67 -4.98
N ALA A 21 4.19 -3.57 -5.64
CA ALA A 21 4.70 -3.21 -6.95
C ALA A 21 6.23 -3.03 -6.94
N GLY A 22 6.77 -2.35 -5.93
CA GLY A 22 8.21 -2.14 -5.78
C GLY A 22 8.99 -3.45 -5.60
N GLN A 23 8.50 -4.34 -4.76
CA GLN A 23 9.11 -5.66 -4.53
C GLN A 23 9.10 -6.52 -5.80
N LEU A 24 7.96 -6.56 -6.51
CA LEU A 24 7.83 -7.35 -7.73
C LEU A 24 8.61 -6.73 -8.91
N GLY A 25 8.67 -5.40 -9.02
CA GLY A 25 9.44 -4.70 -10.04
C GLY A 25 10.94 -5.03 -9.97
N GLY A 26 11.47 -5.17 -8.75
CA GLY A 26 12.83 -5.64 -8.53
C GLY A 26 13.14 -7.04 -9.09
N LEU A 27 12.10 -7.85 -9.38
CA LEU A 27 12.23 -9.17 -10.02
C LEU A 27 12.18 -9.10 -11.55
N GLY A 28 12.09 -7.92 -12.16
CA GLY A 28 12.02 -7.73 -13.60
C GLY A 28 10.65 -8.07 -14.22
N LEU A 29 9.59 -8.12 -13.41
CA LEU A 29 8.21 -8.30 -13.87
C LEU A 29 7.64 -6.97 -14.35
N LYS A 30 6.89 -6.99 -15.46
CA LYS A 30 6.16 -5.82 -15.95
C LYS A 30 4.85 -5.65 -15.18
N ILE A 31 4.70 -4.53 -14.48
CA ILE A 31 3.64 -4.31 -13.50
C ILE A 31 2.83 -3.08 -13.87
N ALA A 32 1.51 -3.18 -13.76
CA ALA A 32 0.62 -2.04 -13.74
C ALA A 32 0.04 -1.83 -12.34
N VAL A 33 0.05 -0.60 -11.84
CA VAL A 33 -0.70 -0.20 -10.65
C VAL A 33 -1.82 0.72 -11.09
N VAL A 34 -3.04 0.42 -10.68
CA VAL A 34 -4.23 1.23 -10.98
C VAL A 34 -4.74 1.86 -9.71
N GLU A 35 -4.83 3.20 -9.69
CA GLU A 35 -5.27 3.97 -8.52
C GLU A 35 -6.26 5.06 -8.93
N LYS A 36 -7.40 5.10 -8.24
CA LYS A 36 -8.47 6.06 -8.53
C LYS A 36 -8.21 7.47 -8.03
N GLN A 37 -7.30 7.64 -7.07
CA GLN A 37 -7.05 8.94 -6.45
C GLN A 37 -5.57 9.28 -6.44
N VAL A 38 -5.26 10.55 -6.70
CA VAL A 38 -3.92 11.09 -6.50
C VAL A 38 -3.82 11.58 -5.06
N PRO A 39 -2.84 11.13 -4.25
CA PRO A 39 -2.65 11.66 -2.91
C PRO A 39 -2.29 13.15 -2.97
N ALA A 40 -2.80 13.93 -2.01
CA ALA A 40 -2.42 15.33 -1.90
C ALA A 40 -0.92 15.47 -1.61
N ALA A 41 -0.29 16.48 -2.23
CA ALA A 41 1.13 16.74 -2.03
C ALA A 41 1.47 16.99 -0.56
N TYR A 42 2.68 16.61 -0.14
CA TYR A 42 3.17 16.87 1.20
C TYR A 42 3.59 18.35 1.35
N CYS A 43 3.24 18.94 2.49
CA CYS A 43 3.75 20.23 2.92
C CYS A 43 4.19 20.15 4.38
N ALA A 44 5.43 20.55 4.68
CA ALA A 44 6.00 20.43 6.03
C ALA A 44 5.26 21.25 7.09
N SER A 45 4.61 22.36 6.69
CA SER A 45 3.83 23.22 7.58
C SER A 45 2.39 22.76 7.82
N GLN A 46 1.92 21.71 7.12
CA GLN A 46 0.56 21.21 7.30
C GLN A 46 0.41 20.49 8.66
N PRO A 47 -0.81 20.44 9.24
CA PRO A 47 -1.12 19.58 10.38
C PRO A 47 -0.83 18.10 10.06
N PHE A 48 -0.67 17.28 11.11
CA PHE A 48 -0.58 15.83 10.94
C PHE A 48 -1.87 15.25 10.37
N ASP A 49 -1.73 14.27 9.48
CA ASP A 49 -2.87 13.51 8.99
C ASP A 49 -3.47 12.66 10.13
N LEU A 50 -4.78 12.44 10.06
CA LEU A 50 -5.48 11.55 11.01
C LEU A 50 -5.11 10.08 10.80
N ARG A 51 -4.72 9.71 9.58
CA ARG A 51 -4.33 8.35 9.23
C ARG A 51 -2.82 8.19 9.34
N VAL A 52 -2.40 7.51 10.38
CA VAL A 52 -1.00 7.13 10.63
C VAL A 52 -0.88 5.62 10.77
N SER A 53 0.28 5.09 10.49
CA SER A 53 0.62 3.67 10.69
C SER A 53 1.89 3.55 11.54
N ALA A 54 1.89 2.54 12.41
CA ALA A 54 3.08 2.09 13.10
C ALA A 54 3.81 1.11 12.18
N LEU A 55 4.91 1.54 11.60
CA LEU A 55 5.76 0.71 10.75
C LEU A 55 6.72 -0.09 11.63
N SER A 56 6.65 -1.42 11.53
CA SER A 56 7.62 -2.31 12.18
C SER A 56 9.01 -2.22 11.52
N PRO A 57 10.07 -2.69 12.18
CA PRO A 57 11.41 -2.77 11.57
C PRO A 57 11.38 -3.51 10.21
N GLN A 58 10.68 -4.63 10.12
CA GLN A 58 10.53 -5.36 8.86
C GLN A 58 9.84 -4.55 7.76
N SER A 59 8.83 -3.74 8.10
CA SER A 59 8.20 -2.85 7.11
C SER A 59 9.18 -1.77 6.64
N VAL A 60 10.05 -1.29 7.52
CA VAL A 60 11.11 -0.33 7.19
C VAL A 60 12.12 -0.97 6.24
N GLU A 61 12.58 -2.20 6.52
CA GLU A 61 13.49 -2.95 5.64
C GLU A 61 12.93 -3.07 4.22
N ILE A 62 11.66 -3.45 4.06
CA ILE A 62 10.99 -3.51 2.76
C ILE A 62 11.02 -2.15 2.05
N LEU A 63 10.74 -1.07 2.77
CA LEU A 63 10.76 0.29 2.21
C LEU A 63 12.18 0.76 1.87
N GLU A 64 13.19 0.28 2.59
CA GLU A 64 14.62 0.51 2.29
C GLU A 64 15.03 -0.24 1.03
N GLU A 65 14.68 -1.52 0.91
CA GLU A 65 14.96 -2.34 -0.27
C GLU A 65 14.34 -1.74 -1.55
N ILE A 66 13.11 -1.24 -1.46
CA ILE A 66 12.44 -0.54 -2.56
C ILE A 66 13.12 0.81 -2.86
N GLY A 67 13.79 1.42 -1.87
CA GLY A 67 14.40 2.75 -1.96
C GLY A 67 13.50 3.90 -1.49
N ALA A 68 12.29 3.62 -1.00
CA ALA A 68 11.31 4.63 -0.60
C ALA A 68 11.58 5.23 0.80
N TRP A 69 12.32 4.52 1.67
CA TRP A 69 12.58 4.96 3.05
C TRP A 69 13.28 6.29 3.17
N LYS A 70 14.17 6.61 2.23
CA LYS A 70 14.85 7.91 2.17
C LYS A 70 13.85 9.06 1.98
N GLY A 71 12.88 8.89 1.10
CA GLY A 71 11.81 9.87 0.88
C GLY A 71 10.94 10.06 2.13
N ILE A 72 10.54 8.97 2.79
CA ILE A 72 9.79 9.00 4.06
C ILE A 72 10.57 9.78 5.13
N SER A 73 11.86 9.45 5.29
CA SER A 73 12.74 10.09 6.28
C SER A 73 12.96 11.58 6.01
N GLY A 74 12.93 12.00 4.74
CA GLY A 74 13.03 13.40 4.32
C GLY A 74 11.75 14.20 4.55
N MET A 75 10.60 13.55 4.68
CA MET A 75 9.33 14.20 4.98
C MET A 75 9.05 14.23 6.48
N ARG A 76 8.38 13.20 7.02
CA ARG A 76 7.98 13.17 8.43
C ARG A 76 7.87 11.74 8.95
N ARG A 77 8.55 11.44 10.05
CA ARG A 77 8.43 10.19 10.79
C ARG A 77 8.71 10.41 12.26
N CYS A 78 8.14 9.59 13.14
CA CYS A 78 8.41 9.63 14.56
C CYS A 78 8.79 8.23 15.06
N PRO A 79 10.03 8.00 15.55
CA PRO A 79 10.39 6.74 16.16
C PRO A 79 9.66 6.55 17.49
N TYR A 80 9.33 5.31 17.85
CA TYR A 80 8.83 4.97 19.17
C TYR A 80 9.62 3.79 19.75
N SER A 81 9.97 3.89 21.02
CA SER A 81 10.78 2.90 21.75
C SER A 81 9.98 2.11 22.77
N GLU A 82 8.75 2.54 23.05
CA GLU A 82 7.85 1.90 24.00
C GLU A 82 6.43 1.83 23.43
N MET A 83 5.75 0.71 23.69
CA MET A 83 4.32 0.55 23.42
C MET A 83 3.68 -0.09 24.65
N ARG A 84 2.72 0.61 25.26
CA ARG A 84 1.95 0.11 26.39
C ARG A 84 0.52 -0.16 25.95
N VAL A 85 0.03 -1.36 26.26
CA VAL A 85 -1.36 -1.77 26.00
C VAL A 85 -1.98 -2.20 27.32
N TRP A 86 -3.13 -1.61 27.64
CA TRP A 86 -3.87 -1.93 28.86
C TRP A 86 -5.35 -2.12 28.60
N GLU A 87 -6.00 -2.87 29.45
CA GLU A 87 -7.43 -3.10 29.36
C GLU A 87 -8.17 -2.10 30.29
N THR A 88 -9.16 -1.40 29.74
CA THR A 88 -9.91 -0.36 30.48
C THR A 88 -10.77 -0.93 31.59
N ARG A 89 -11.27 -2.17 31.47
CA ARG A 89 -12.18 -2.82 32.41
C ARG A 89 -11.59 -4.03 33.14
N GLY A 90 -10.31 -4.34 32.91
CA GLY A 90 -9.60 -5.47 33.46
C GLY A 90 -8.27 -5.08 34.10
N PHE A 91 -7.48 -6.09 34.42
CA PHE A 91 -6.14 -5.93 35.02
C PHE A 91 -5.01 -6.17 33.99
N GLY A 92 -5.35 -6.35 32.73
CA GLY A 92 -4.37 -6.57 31.67
C GLY A 92 -3.57 -5.30 31.39
N ASP A 93 -2.25 -5.37 31.56
CA ASP A 93 -1.30 -4.32 31.24
C ASP A 93 -0.03 -4.99 30.70
N VAL A 94 0.40 -4.61 29.50
CA VAL A 94 1.63 -5.10 28.91
C VAL A 94 2.39 -3.94 28.27
N THR A 95 3.69 -3.90 28.54
CA THR A 95 4.60 -2.91 27.95
C THR A 95 5.64 -3.65 27.12
N PHE A 96 5.81 -3.17 25.90
CA PHE A 96 6.88 -3.58 24.99
C PHE A 96 7.90 -2.46 24.96
N GLU A 97 9.17 -2.82 25.16
CA GLU A 97 10.28 -1.87 25.13
C GLU A 97 11.32 -2.34 24.10
N ALA A 98 11.82 -1.42 23.29
CA ALA A 98 12.84 -1.71 22.29
C ALA A 98 14.12 -2.29 22.93
N ALA A 99 14.48 -1.83 24.13
CA ALA A 99 15.62 -2.32 24.89
C ALA A 99 15.54 -3.83 25.19
N ASN A 100 14.33 -4.39 25.36
CA ASN A 100 14.13 -5.81 25.65
C ASN A 100 14.48 -6.73 24.45
N ILE A 101 14.51 -6.17 23.24
CA ILE A 101 14.91 -6.88 22.01
C ILE A 101 16.26 -6.39 21.46
N GLY A 102 16.97 -5.55 22.20
CA GLY A 102 18.28 -5.02 21.83
C GLY A 102 18.25 -3.95 20.74
N GLU A 103 17.08 -3.34 20.49
CA GLU A 103 16.88 -2.32 19.48
C GLU A 103 16.75 -0.92 20.08
N ASN A 104 16.97 0.11 19.27
CA ASN A 104 16.77 1.51 19.68
C ASN A 104 15.31 1.94 19.58
N TYR A 105 14.55 1.32 18.67
CA TYR A 105 13.14 1.63 18.38
C TYR A 105 12.35 0.36 18.12
N LEU A 106 11.07 0.35 18.52
CA LEU A 106 10.12 -0.69 18.13
C LEU A 106 9.61 -0.47 16.69
N GLY A 107 9.77 0.76 16.17
CA GLY A 107 9.33 1.14 14.84
C GLY A 107 9.14 2.65 14.71
N TYR A 108 8.36 3.03 13.70
CA TYR A 108 8.10 4.44 13.39
C TYR A 108 6.61 4.67 13.17
N ILE A 109 6.08 5.74 13.75
CA ILE A 109 4.76 6.27 13.40
C ILE A 109 4.95 7.17 12.19
N VAL A 110 4.23 6.88 11.10
CA VAL A 110 4.30 7.63 9.83
C VAL A 110 2.91 7.86 9.28
N GLU A 111 2.66 9.03 8.73
CA GLU A 111 1.42 9.33 8.02
C GLU A 111 1.32 8.46 6.75
N ASN A 112 0.16 7.82 6.55
CA ASN A 112 -0.03 6.90 5.41
C ASN A 112 0.25 7.57 4.06
N ARG A 113 -0.12 8.84 3.92
CA ARG A 113 0.15 9.65 2.74
C ARG A 113 1.65 9.87 2.50
N VAL A 114 2.44 10.06 3.56
CA VAL A 114 3.91 10.21 3.46
C VAL A 114 4.52 8.93 2.87
N VAL A 115 4.09 7.77 3.36
CA VAL A 115 4.55 6.48 2.82
C VAL A 115 4.13 6.33 1.36
N GLN A 116 2.87 6.65 1.04
CA GLN A 116 2.34 6.55 -0.32
C GLN A 116 3.09 7.47 -1.30
N LEU A 117 3.33 8.72 -0.93
CA LEU A 117 4.06 9.68 -1.78
C LEU A 117 5.50 9.24 -2.03
N ALA A 118 6.21 8.78 -1.00
CA ALA A 118 7.58 8.31 -1.15
C ALA A 118 7.68 7.06 -2.05
N LEU A 119 6.71 6.15 -1.94
CA LEU A 119 6.62 4.99 -2.82
C LEU A 119 6.34 5.42 -4.26
N LEU A 120 5.36 6.30 -4.50
CA LEU A 120 5.03 6.82 -5.83
C LEU A 120 6.24 7.48 -6.50
N GLU A 121 6.96 8.33 -5.77
CA GLU A 121 8.17 8.98 -6.26
C GLU A 121 9.23 7.94 -6.67
N CYS A 122 9.50 6.97 -5.79
CA CYS A 122 10.47 5.92 -6.06
C CYS A 122 10.07 5.06 -7.27
N LEU A 123 8.82 4.57 -7.31
CA LEU A 123 8.35 3.68 -8.36
C LEU A 123 8.23 4.38 -9.72
N SER A 124 8.01 5.70 -9.76
CA SER A 124 7.94 6.45 -11.02
C SER A 124 9.24 6.42 -11.84
N SER A 125 10.37 6.07 -11.22
CA SER A 125 11.66 5.90 -11.88
C SER A 125 11.95 4.49 -12.37
N MET A 126 11.12 3.50 -11.99
CA MET A 126 11.27 2.09 -12.36
C MET A 126 10.60 1.83 -13.71
N ARG A 127 11.36 1.33 -14.71
CA ARG A 127 10.87 1.10 -16.08
C ARG A 127 9.86 -0.03 -16.18
N GLU A 128 9.88 -0.95 -15.22
CA GLU A 128 9.05 -2.13 -15.15
C GLU A 128 7.65 -1.83 -14.61
N ILE A 129 7.43 -0.62 -14.06
CA ILE A 129 6.20 -0.26 -13.35
C ILE A 129 5.50 0.91 -14.06
N ASP A 130 4.29 0.65 -14.55
CA ASP A 130 3.39 1.66 -15.09
C ASP A 130 2.33 2.02 -14.05
N ILE A 131 2.24 3.29 -13.66
CA ILE A 131 1.24 3.77 -12.71
C ILE A 131 0.11 4.48 -13.46
N PHE A 132 -1.08 3.91 -13.40
CA PHE A 132 -2.31 4.46 -13.96
C PHE A 132 -3.08 5.17 -12.86
N SER A 133 -2.90 6.48 -12.72
CA SER A 133 -3.57 7.31 -11.70
C SER A 133 -3.70 8.76 -12.19
N PRO A 134 -4.86 9.43 -11.99
CA PRO A 134 -6.10 8.87 -11.45
C PRO A 134 -6.88 8.11 -12.53
N VAL A 135 -7.29 6.89 -12.26
CA VAL A 135 -8.17 6.13 -13.15
C VAL A 135 -8.92 5.04 -12.38
N THR A 136 -10.19 4.82 -12.72
CA THR A 136 -11.06 3.83 -12.09
C THR A 136 -11.11 2.55 -12.93
N CYS A 137 -11.12 1.39 -12.26
CA CYS A 137 -11.45 0.11 -12.89
C CYS A 137 -12.96 0.01 -13.06
N LEU A 138 -13.41 -0.46 -14.24
CA LEU A 138 -14.82 -0.67 -14.52
C LEU A 138 -15.23 -2.14 -14.42
N ALA A 139 -14.33 -3.04 -14.77
CA ALA A 139 -14.65 -4.45 -14.77
C ALA A 139 -13.40 -5.34 -14.83
N PHE A 140 -13.56 -6.58 -14.37
CA PHE A 140 -12.57 -7.63 -14.36
C PHE A 140 -13.13 -8.85 -15.11
N TYR A 141 -12.37 -9.38 -16.06
CA TYR A 141 -12.76 -10.55 -16.85
C TYR A 141 -11.65 -11.57 -16.88
N ARG A 142 -12.03 -12.84 -16.91
CA ARG A 142 -11.08 -13.92 -17.17
C ARG A 142 -11.17 -14.36 -18.63
N GLU A 143 -10.04 -14.36 -19.32
CA GLU A 143 -9.93 -14.84 -20.69
C GLU A 143 -8.85 -15.94 -20.75
N GLY A 144 -9.29 -17.20 -20.76
CA GLY A 144 -8.39 -18.35 -20.67
C GLY A 144 -7.60 -18.36 -19.36
N SER A 145 -6.27 -18.23 -19.45
CA SER A 145 -5.35 -18.14 -18.30
C SER A 145 -5.14 -16.71 -17.83
N ASP A 146 -5.54 -15.73 -18.61
CA ASP A 146 -5.24 -14.33 -18.38
C ASP A 146 -6.42 -13.58 -17.75
N MET A 147 -6.12 -12.46 -17.11
CA MET A 147 -7.08 -11.53 -16.58
C MET A 147 -7.08 -10.25 -17.43
N LEU A 148 -8.27 -9.73 -17.69
CA LEU A 148 -8.48 -8.45 -18.36
C LEU A 148 -9.10 -7.47 -17.38
N VAL A 149 -8.52 -6.28 -17.28
CA VAL A 149 -9.00 -5.17 -16.47
C VAL A 149 -9.36 -4.01 -17.39
N THR A 150 -10.64 -3.63 -17.41
CA THR A 150 -11.13 -2.50 -18.20
C THR A 150 -11.11 -1.23 -17.35
N LEU A 151 -10.48 -0.18 -17.88
CA LEU A 151 -10.40 1.13 -17.24
C LEU A 151 -11.44 2.10 -17.80
N GLU A 152 -11.82 3.12 -17.04
CA GLU A 152 -12.80 4.14 -17.45
C GLU A 152 -12.37 4.93 -18.70
N ASP A 153 -11.09 5.07 -18.95
CA ASP A 153 -10.52 5.72 -20.13
C ASP A 153 -10.43 4.81 -21.36
N ARG A 154 -11.10 3.65 -21.34
CA ARG A 154 -11.22 2.64 -22.40
C ARG A 154 -9.96 1.83 -22.68
N ARG A 155 -8.89 1.97 -21.86
CA ARG A 155 -7.75 1.04 -21.91
C ARG A 155 -8.17 -0.30 -21.32
N VAL A 156 -7.56 -1.36 -21.81
CA VAL A 156 -7.68 -2.71 -21.27
C VAL A 156 -6.30 -3.20 -20.87
N LEU A 157 -6.12 -3.56 -19.63
CA LEU A 157 -4.89 -4.16 -19.13
C LEU A 157 -5.07 -5.68 -19.11
N LYS A 158 -4.15 -6.40 -19.75
CA LYS A 158 -4.11 -7.86 -19.75
C LYS A 158 -2.97 -8.33 -18.84
N CYS A 159 -3.23 -9.29 -17.96
CA CYS A 159 -2.21 -9.80 -17.06
C CYS A 159 -2.37 -11.27 -16.74
N ARG A 160 -1.28 -11.89 -16.29
CA ARG A 160 -1.25 -13.26 -15.79
C ARG A 160 -1.71 -13.34 -14.34
N LEU A 161 -1.47 -12.29 -13.56
CA LEU A 161 -1.86 -12.20 -12.15
C LEU A 161 -2.52 -10.85 -11.87
N LEU A 162 -3.72 -10.88 -11.29
CA LEU A 162 -4.42 -9.71 -10.76
C LEU A 162 -4.33 -9.73 -9.23
N ILE A 163 -3.89 -8.62 -8.65
CA ILE A 163 -3.78 -8.43 -7.20
C ILE A 163 -4.75 -7.33 -6.76
N GLY A 164 -5.67 -7.64 -5.84
CA GLY A 164 -6.53 -6.67 -5.17
C GLY A 164 -5.84 -6.09 -3.94
N ALA A 165 -5.53 -4.79 -3.98
CA ALA A 165 -4.98 -4.01 -2.88
C ALA A 165 -5.81 -2.72 -2.65
N ASP A 166 -7.10 -2.76 -3.02
CA ASP A 166 -8.04 -1.66 -3.11
C ASP A 166 -8.79 -1.36 -1.79
N GLY A 167 -8.34 -1.98 -0.69
CA GLY A 167 -8.75 -1.64 0.67
C GLY A 167 -9.99 -2.35 1.18
N ALA A 168 -10.64 -1.74 2.18
CA ALA A 168 -11.74 -2.37 2.92
C ALA A 168 -12.97 -2.62 2.04
N ASP A 169 -13.26 -1.68 1.12
CA ASP A 169 -14.39 -1.75 0.18
C ASP A 169 -13.92 -2.28 -1.19
N SER A 170 -13.18 -3.39 -1.17
CA SER A 170 -12.52 -3.96 -2.35
C SER A 170 -13.51 -4.40 -3.43
N GLU A 171 -13.45 -3.75 -4.59
CA GLU A 171 -14.20 -4.12 -5.78
C GLU A 171 -13.67 -5.43 -6.41
N VAL A 172 -12.35 -5.67 -6.29
CA VAL A 172 -11.74 -6.92 -6.72
C VAL A 172 -12.31 -8.10 -5.93
N ARG A 173 -12.31 -8.02 -4.60
CA ARG A 173 -12.90 -9.04 -3.72
C ARG A 173 -14.33 -9.37 -4.11
N ASP A 174 -15.16 -8.34 -4.28
CA ASP A 174 -16.58 -8.50 -4.55
C ASP A 174 -16.81 -9.08 -5.96
N SER A 175 -16.02 -8.69 -6.96
CA SER A 175 -16.09 -9.20 -8.33
C SER A 175 -15.74 -10.69 -8.42
N PHE A 176 -14.90 -11.19 -7.51
CA PHE A 176 -14.52 -12.62 -7.45
C PHE A 176 -15.33 -13.42 -6.43
N GLY A 177 -16.35 -12.84 -5.81
CA GLY A 177 -17.23 -13.52 -4.86
C GLY A 177 -16.53 -13.96 -3.58
N ILE A 178 -15.45 -13.29 -3.18
CA ILE A 178 -14.74 -13.58 -1.94
C ILE A 178 -15.56 -13.00 -0.78
N SER A 179 -16.19 -13.88 -0.01
CA SER A 179 -17.03 -13.48 1.11
C SER A 179 -16.21 -12.93 2.28
N ILE A 180 -16.78 -11.96 3.00
CA ILE A 180 -16.25 -11.44 4.26
C ILE A 180 -17.27 -11.66 5.38
N ARG A 181 -16.77 -11.79 6.59
CA ARG A 181 -17.59 -11.63 7.80
C ARG A 181 -17.30 -10.25 8.38
N SER A 182 -18.35 -9.47 8.60
CA SER A 182 -18.26 -8.14 9.19
C SER A 182 -19.06 -8.11 10.49
N ASP A 183 -18.40 -7.71 11.58
CA ASP A 183 -19.03 -7.48 12.86
C ASP A 183 -18.80 -6.00 13.25
N ALA A 184 -19.87 -5.29 13.62
CA ALA A 184 -19.78 -3.90 14.05
C ALA A 184 -19.41 -3.84 15.54
N TYR A 185 -18.31 -3.17 15.85
CA TYR A 185 -18.03 -2.76 17.23
C TYR A 185 -18.76 -1.46 17.49
N HIS A 186 -19.83 -1.51 18.29
CA HIS A 186 -20.60 -0.32 18.70
C HIS A 186 -19.81 0.48 19.75
N GLN A 187 -18.73 1.14 19.33
CA GLN A 187 -17.89 2.01 20.15
C GLN A 187 -18.01 3.46 19.68
#